data_231f63812d606945b5b852c44a8fff65
#
_entry.id   231f63812d606945b5b852c44a8fff65
#
_cell.length_a   1.000
_cell.length_b   1.000
_cell.length_c   1.000
_cell.angle_alpha   90.00
_cell.angle_beta   90.00
_cell.angle_gamma   90.00
#
_symmetry.space_group_name_H-M   'P 1'
#
loop_
_entity.id
_entity.type
_entity.pdbx_description
1 polymer ?
#
loop_
_entity_poly.entity_id
_entity_poly.type
_entity_poly.pdbx_seq_one_letter_code
_entity_poly.pdbx_strand_id
1 'polypeptide(L)'
;MAQLSITALGTVLGVWAHPDDEAYLSAGLMALARDAGQRVVCVTATRGEHGTADPTTWPPGRLGRLREVEARASLSALGVTEHHLLGYVDGTCGAQDAAAAIDRLVDIIADVRPDTIVTFGPDGITGHDDHRTVSAWATAAHRRAAADARLLYATTTAAFADRWQDLHDRLDIYLDPDLPLRTPAEDVALEIQLDGALADRKLVALRAQASQTAGLVATIGEQRYRAWIATEAFTLAPTSGGALQTAVEHRASGTPVTL
;
A
#
# COMPACT_ATOMS: atom_id res chain seq x y z
N MET A 1 -18.51 13.60 -3.77
CA MET A 1 -18.18 13.72 -2.32
C MET A 1 -17.15 14.84 -2.13
N ALA A 2 -17.08 15.50 -0.94
CA ALA A 2 -16.00 16.47 -0.69
C ALA A 2 -14.67 15.75 -0.62
N GLN A 3 -13.67 16.22 -1.37
CA GLN A 3 -12.35 15.65 -1.39
C GLN A 3 -11.68 15.81 -0.01
N LEU A 4 -11.09 14.75 0.52
CA LEU A 4 -10.41 14.75 1.81
C LEU A 4 -9.16 15.65 1.74
N SER A 5 -8.93 16.47 2.78
CA SER A 5 -7.72 17.30 2.86
C SER A 5 -6.65 16.64 3.73
N ILE A 6 -5.39 16.89 3.43
CA ILE A 6 -4.25 16.38 4.22
C ILE A 6 -4.32 16.83 5.68
N THR A 7 -4.73 18.08 5.93
CA THR A 7 -4.85 18.61 7.30
C THR A 7 -5.92 17.91 8.13
N ALA A 8 -6.87 17.22 7.49
CA ALA A 8 -7.91 16.48 8.16
C ALA A 8 -7.48 15.03 8.53
N LEU A 9 -6.30 14.56 8.10
CA LEU A 9 -5.87 13.17 8.35
C LEU A 9 -5.58 12.89 9.83
N GLY A 10 -5.09 13.88 10.59
CA GLY A 10 -4.70 13.70 11.99
C GLY A 10 -3.48 12.77 12.13
N THR A 11 -3.46 11.96 13.19
CA THR A 11 -2.45 10.90 13.36
C THR A 11 -2.67 9.80 12.32
N VAL A 12 -1.63 9.51 11.52
CA VAL A 12 -1.70 8.53 10.42
C VAL A 12 -0.94 7.25 10.80
N LEU A 13 -1.56 6.10 10.58
CA LEU A 13 -0.95 4.78 10.68
C LEU A 13 -0.97 4.09 9.31
N GLY A 14 0.19 3.92 8.68
CA GLY A 14 0.35 3.10 7.48
C GLY A 14 0.58 1.64 7.85
N VAL A 15 -0.10 0.68 7.19
CA VAL A 15 0.07 -0.76 7.41
C VAL A 15 0.34 -1.45 6.08
N TRP A 16 1.53 -2.02 5.93
CA TRP A 16 2.06 -2.51 4.65
C TRP A 16 2.66 -3.92 4.79
N ALA A 17 2.76 -4.64 3.69
CA ALA A 17 3.27 -6.01 3.67
C ALA A 17 4.81 -6.06 3.62
N HIS A 18 5.41 -5.30 2.73
CA HIS A 18 6.84 -5.33 2.48
C HIS A 18 7.47 -3.93 2.59
N PRO A 19 8.78 -3.83 2.87
CA PRO A 19 9.50 -2.60 2.66
C PRO A 19 9.40 -2.19 1.20
N ASP A 20 9.06 -0.96 0.91
CA ASP A 20 8.80 -0.23 -0.33
C ASP A 20 7.30 0.05 -0.62
N ASP A 21 6.37 -0.76 -0.18
CA ASP A 21 4.94 -0.53 -0.35
C ASP A 21 4.53 0.86 0.15
N GLU A 22 5.00 1.24 1.35
CA GLU A 22 4.73 2.54 1.96
C GLU A 22 5.21 3.70 1.09
N ALA A 23 6.36 3.49 0.45
CA ALA A 23 6.97 4.52 -0.39
C ALA A 23 6.31 4.61 -1.76
N TYR A 24 5.90 3.49 -2.35
CA TYR A 24 5.14 3.50 -3.61
C TYR A 24 3.75 4.09 -3.44
N LEU A 25 3.04 3.70 -2.39
CA LEU A 25 1.59 3.92 -2.28
C LEU A 25 1.20 5.14 -1.44
N SER A 26 2.07 5.61 -0.53
CA SER A 26 1.70 6.66 0.43
C SER A 26 2.81 7.64 0.81
N ALA A 27 3.94 7.66 0.11
CA ALA A 27 5.06 8.56 0.44
C ALA A 27 4.66 10.03 0.45
N GLY A 28 3.89 10.47 -0.54
CA GLY A 28 3.39 11.84 -0.63
C GLY A 28 2.41 12.16 0.50
N LEU A 29 1.47 11.26 0.77
CA LEU A 29 0.54 11.40 1.89
C LEU A 29 1.31 11.54 3.21
N MET A 30 2.27 10.63 3.48
CA MET A 30 3.06 10.65 4.72
C MET A 30 3.92 11.92 4.85
N ALA A 31 4.58 12.33 3.75
CA ALA A 31 5.39 13.53 3.74
C ALA A 31 4.55 14.79 4.03
N LEU A 32 3.42 14.94 3.36
CA LEU A 32 2.50 16.08 3.55
C LEU A 32 1.92 16.10 4.97
N ALA A 33 1.55 14.94 5.51
CA ALA A 33 1.07 14.83 6.90
C ALA A 33 2.17 15.28 7.89
N ARG A 34 3.43 14.85 7.68
CA ARG A 34 4.57 15.27 8.50
C ARG A 34 4.84 16.77 8.39
N ASP A 35 4.77 17.32 7.19
CA ASP A 35 4.96 18.76 6.95
C ASP A 35 3.85 19.60 7.60
N ALA A 36 2.63 19.04 7.73
CA ALA A 36 1.53 19.62 8.48
C ALA A 36 1.64 19.41 10.02
N GLY A 37 2.76 18.85 10.51
CA GLY A 37 2.99 18.61 11.93
C GLY A 37 2.26 17.41 12.53
N GLN A 38 1.66 16.56 11.68
CA GLN A 38 0.92 15.38 12.14
C GLN A 38 1.88 14.22 12.48
N ARG A 39 1.49 13.37 13.44
CA ARG A 39 2.20 12.12 13.74
C ARG A 39 1.94 11.12 12.62
N VAL A 40 2.99 10.46 12.14
CA VAL A 40 2.90 9.38 11.15
C VAL A 40 3.68 8.19 11.67
N VAL A 41 3.04 7.03 11.71
CA VAL A 41 3.60 5.75 12.11
C VAL A 41 3.45 4.77 10.95
N CYS A 42 4.47 3.94 10.72
CA CYS A 42 4.44 2.91 9.69
C CYS A 42 4.58 1.52 10.33
N VAL A 43 3.80 0.57 9.83
CA VAL A 43 3.91 -0.85 10.16
C VAL A 43 4.21 -1.61 8.89
N THR A 44 5.21 -2.50 8.92
CA THR A 44 5.52 -3.41 7.82
C THR A 44 5.47 -4.85 8.33
N ALA A 45 4.78 -5.74 7.62
CA ALA A 45 4.53 -7.10 8.09
C ALA A 45 5.77 -7.99 7.99
N THR A 46 6.51 -7.91 6.88
CA THR A 46 7.68 -8.76 6.59
C THR A 46 8.94 -7.92 6.38
N ARG A 47 10.07 -8.58 6.15
CA ARG A 47 11.30 -7.90 5.68
C ARG A 47 11.45 -7.92 4.16
N GLY A 48 10.51 -8.53 3.44
CA GLY A 48 10.61 -8.69 2.00
C GLY A 48 11.84 -9.52 1.57
N GLU A 49 12.24 -10.49 2.38
CA GLU A 49 13.49 -11.22 2.26
C GLU A 49 13.56 -12.17 1.07
N HIS A 50 12.43 -12.39 0.40
CA HIS A 50 12.34 -13.18 -0.82
C HIS A 50 12.25 -12.33 -2.10
N GLY A 51 12.26 -11.00 -1.99
CA GLY A 51 12.18 -10.05 -3.12
C GLY A 51 13.43 -9.99 -3.98
N THR A 52 13.91 -11.15 -4.47
CA THR A 52 15.07 -11.22 -5.38
C THR A 52 14.96 -12.38 -6.36
N ALA A 53 15.43 -12.18 -7.61
CA ALA A 53 15.61 -13.24 -8.58
C ALA A 53 16.94 -14.02 -8.40
N ASP A 54 17.86 -13.53 -7.55
CA ASP A 54 19.14 -14.15 -7.26
C ASP A 54 19.31 -14.45 -5.76
N PRO A 55 18.67 -15.51 -5.24
CA PRO A 55 18.77 -15.89 -3.84
C PRO A 55 20.16 -16.43 -3.44
N THR A 56 21.03 -16.73 -4.41
CA THR A 56 22.39 -17.15 -4.14
C THR A 56 23.24 -15.98 -3.67
N THR A 57 23.18 -14.88 -4.40
CA THR A 57 23.87 -13.63 -4.01
C THR A 57 23.18 -12.94 -2.85
N TRP A 58 21.84 -13.01 -2.80
CA TRP A 58 20.99 -12.37 -1.82
C TRP A 58 20.16 -13.40 -1.05
N PRO A 59 20.78 -14.23 -0.19
CA PRO A 59 20.01 -15.17 0.64
C PRO A 59 19.08 -14.39 1.58
N PRO A 60 17.91 -14.97 1.94
CA PRO A 60 16.83 -14.26 2.66
C PRO A 60 17.31 -13.49 3.90
N GLY A 61 18.12 -14.09 4.75
CA GLY A 61 18.62 -13.42 5.95
C GLY A 61 19.53 -12.21 5.66
N ARG A 62 20.23 -12.18 4.52
CA ARG A 62 21.05 -11.03 4.09
C ARG A 62 20.15 -9.93 3.49
N LEU A 63 19.28 -10.33 2.59
CA LEU A 63 18.37 -9.38 1.92
C LEU A 63 17.43 -8.72 2.92
N GLY A 64 16.81 -9.49 3.81
CA GLY A 64 15.90 -8.94 4.81
C GLY A 64 16.55 -7.90 5.73
N ARG A 65 17.83 -8.14 6.16
CA ARG A 65 18.55 -7.12 6.94
C ARG A 65 18.86 -5.87 6.13
N LEU A 66 19.19 -6.00 4.85
CA LEU A 66 19.41 -4.86 3.97
C LEU A 66 18.12 -4.05 3.80
N ARG A 67 17.02 -4.71 3.44
CA ARG A 67 15.72 -4.06 3.22
C ARG A 67 15.19 -3.37 4.48
N GLU A 68 15.46 -3.90 5.66
CA GLU A 68 15.12 -3.23 6.93
C GLU A 68 15.87 -1.90 7.12
N VAL A 69 17.16 -1.83 6.72
CA VAL A 69 17.94 -0.58 6.75
C VAL A 69 17.44 0.39 5.68
N GLU A 70 17.17 -0.10 4.48
CA GLU A 70 16.64 0.68 3.36
C GLU A 70 15.27 1.30 3.70
N ALA A 71 14.36 0.51 4.30
CA ALA A 71 13.05 1.00 4.74
C ALA A 71 13.16 2.15 5.76
N ARG A 72 14.07 2.03 6.74
CA ARG A 72 14.30 3.12 7.70
C ARG A 72 14.84 4.38 7.03
N ALA A 73 15.74 4.24 6.06
CA ALA A 73 16.27 5.36 5.29
C ALA A 73 15.18 6.01 4.43
N SER A 74 14.34 5.21 3.79
CA SER A 74 13.17 5.65 3.02
C SER A 74 12.20 6.46 3.88
N LEU A 75 11.76 5.89 5.00
CA LEU A 75 10.85 6.55 5.94
C LEU A 75 11.45 7.84 6.50
N SER A 76 12.75 7.85 6.82
CA SER A 76 13.46 9.04 7.29
C SER A 76 13.45 10.17 6.27
N ALA A 77 13.59 9.87 4.97
CA ALA A 77 13.47 10.86 3.89
C ALA A 77 12.07 11.51 3.84
N LEU A 78 11.04 10.78 4.29
CA LEU A 78 9.67 11.26 4.39
C LEU A 78 9.39 11.99 5.73
N GLY A 79 10.35 12.01 6.68
CA GLY A 79 10.18 12.56 8.01
C GLY A 79 9.44 11.62 8.97
N VAL A 80 9.30 10.34 8.62
CA VAL A 80 8.68 9.30 9.46
C VAL A 80 9.79 8.58 10.24
N THR A 81 9.67 8.57 11.56
CA THR A 81 10.66 7.96 12.47
C THR A 81 10.12 6.80 13.29
N GLU A 82 8.80 6.66 13.33
CA GLU A 82 8.13 5.58 14.06
C GLU A 82 7.79 4.45 13.09
N HIS A 83 8.49 3.30 13.23
CA HIS A 83 8.32 2.14 12.36
C HIS A 83 8.28 0.86 13.19
N HIS A 84 7.24 0.06 12.98
CA HIS A 84 7.06 -1.27 13.57
C HIS A 84 7.23 -2.34 12.50
N LEU A 85 8.11 -3.31 12.76
CA LEU A 85 8.25 -4.50 11.92
C LEU A 85 7.59 -5.68 12.62
N LEU A 86 6.59 -6.31 11.98
CA LEU A 86 5.90 -7.46 12.58
C LEU A 86 6.75 -8.74 12.54
N GLY A 87 7.66 -8.87 11.56
CA GLY A 87 8.64 -9.95 11.49
C GLY A 87 8.06 -11.27 10.99
N TYR A 88 6.96 -11.24 10.25
CA TYR A 88 6.49 -12.39 9.48
C TYR A 88 7.43 -12.68 8.31
N VAL A 89 7.42 -13.92 7.84
CA VAL A 89 8.22 -14.33 6.68
C VAL A 89 7.52 -13.88 5.40
N ASP A 90 8.27 -13.26 4.50
CA ASP A 90 7.81 -12.79 3.20
C ASP A 90 7.21 -13.96 2.38
N GLY A 91 6.07 -13.70 1.73
CA GLY A 91 5.31 -14.69 0.98
C GLY A 91 4.47 -15.64 1.83
N THR A 92 4.42 -15.46 3.17
CA THR A 92 3.73 -16.40 4.06
C THR A 92 2.64 -15.78 4.93
N CYS A 93 2.29 -14.51 4.75
CA CYS A 93 1.27 -13.86 5.61
C CYS A 93 -0.04 -14.64 5.62
N GLY A 94 -0.48 -15.16 4.47
CA GLY A 94 -1.70 -15.95 4.37
C GLY A 94 -1.70 -17.27 5.15
N ALA A 95 -0.52 -17.80 5.52
CA ALA A 95 -0.37 -19.02 6.30
C ALA A 95 -0.26 -18.74 7.82
N GLN A 96 -0.21 -17.48 8.25
CA GLN A 96 -0.07 -17.10 9.66
C GLN A 96 -1.41 -17.18 10.40
N ASP A 97 -1.35 -17.25 11.72
CA ASP A 97 -2.53 -17.09 12.57
C ASP A 97 -3.06 -15.65 12.45
N ALA A 98 -4.15 -15.50 11.70
CA ALA A 98 -4.77 -14.22 11.46
C ALA A 98 -5.25 -13.54 12.75
N ALA A 99 -5.72 -14.30 13.74
CA ALA A 99 -6.18 -13.73 15.02
C ALA A 99 -5.00 -13.10 15.76
N ALA A 100 -3.87 -13.79 15.85
CA ALA A 100 -2.67 -13.27 16.51
C ALA A 100 -2.10 -12.04 15.75
N ALA A 101 -2.13 -12.04 14.41
CA ALA A 101 -1.69 -10.91 13.62
C ALA A 101 -2.58 -9.67 13.82
N ILE A 102 -3.91 -9.87 13.84
CA ILE A 102 -4.90 -8.82 14.11
C ILE A 102 -4.71 -8.29 15.53
N ASP A 103 -4.52 -9.15 16.55
CA ASP A 103 -4.29 -8.72 17.93
C ASP A 103 -3.06 -7.82 18.06
N ARG A 104 -1.96 -8.14 17.38
CA ARG A 104 -0.76 -7.27 17.35
C ARG A 104 -1.05 -5.91 16.72
N LEU A 105 -1.83 -5.86 15.64
CA LEU A 105 -2.24 -4.58 15.04
C LEU A 105 -3.18 -3.80 15.95
N VAL A 106 -4.08 -4.46 16.67
CA VAL A 106 -4.95 -3.85 17.69
C VAL A 106 -4.11 -3.19 18.78
N ASP A 107 -3.08 -3.86 19.29
CA ASP A 107 -2.17 -3.29 20.31
C ASP A 107 -1.44 -2.05 19.78
N ILE A 108 -0.95 -2.08 18.54
CA ILE A 108 -0.31 -0.92 17.89
C ILE A 108 -1.32 0.23 17.72
N ILE A 109 -2.54 -0.07 17.25
CA ILE A 109 -3.61 0.92 17.10
C ILE A 109 -3.96 1.57 18.44
N ALA A 110 -4.03 0.79 19.52
CA ALA A 110 -4.31 1.29 20.85
C ALA A 110 -3.22 2.24 21.39
N ASP A 111 -1.95 1.98 21.07
CA ASP A 111 -0.81 2.84 21.40
C ASP A 111 -0.76 4.10 20.53
N VAL A 112 -0.89 3.94 19.21
CA VAL A 112 -0.79 5.04 18.24
C VAL A 112 -2.00 5.95 18.27
N ARG A 113 -3.19 5.40 18.48
CA ARG A 113 -4.50 6.09 18.42
C ARG A 113 -4.66 6.90 17.14
N PRO A 114 -4.64 6.25 15.98
CA PRO A 114 -4.69 6.94 14.70
C PRO A 114 -6.07 7.55 14.44
N ASP A 115 -6.09 8.72 13.81
CA ASP A 115 -7.28 9.32 13.21
C ASP A 115 -7.54 8.77 11.81
N THR A 116 -6.47 8.28 11.15
CA THR A 116 -6.51 7.69 9.81
C THR A 116 -5.57 6.49 9.74
N ILE A 117 -6.08 5.36 9.24
CA ILE A 117 -5.31 4.19 8.86
C ILE A 117 -5.24 4.12 7.34
N VAL A 118 -4.06 3.84 6.78
CA VAL A 118 -3.82 3.70 5.34
C VAL A 118 -3.23 2.32 5.07
N THR A 119 -3.79 1.59 4.12
CA THR A 119 -3.32 0.25 3.73
C THR A 119 -3.72 -0.07 2.29
N PHE A 120 -3.47 -1.29 1.83
CA PHE A 120 -3.97 -1.80 0.54
C PHE A 120 -5.50 -1.92 0.53
N GLY A 121 -6.09 -1.84 -0.65
CA GLY A 121 -7.44 -2.35 -0.88
C GLY A 121 -7.50 -3.90 -0.77
N PRO A 122 -8.71 -4.49 -0.79
CA PRO A 122 -8.88 -5.94 -0.77
C PRO A 122 -8.24 -6.66 -1.96
N ASP A 123 -8.03 -5.96 -3.07
CA ASP A 123 -7.33 -6.40 -4.27
C ASP A 123 -5.82 -6.59 -4.05
N GLY A 124 -5.23 -5.89 -3.06
CA GLY A 124 -3.80 -5.88 -2.76
C GLY A 124 -2.98 -5.06 -3.76
N ILE A 125 -3.61 -4.18 -4.56
CA ILE A 125 -2.99 -3.34 -5.60
C ILE A 125 -2.36 -4.13 -6.74
N THR A 126 -1.40 -5.01 -6.45
CA THR A 126 -0.71 -5.87 -7.42
C THR A 126 -1.28 -7.28 -7.49
N GLY A 127 -2.20 -7.64 -6.58
CA GLY A 127 -2.70 -8.99 -6.44
C GLY A 127 -1.82 -9.92 -5.60
N HIS A 128 -0.75 -9.41 -4.97
CA HIS A 128 0.12 -10.21 -4.10
C HIS A 128 -0.65 -10.71 -2.87
N ASP A 129 -0.49 -12.00 -2.54
CA ASP A 129 -1.25 -12.65 -1.45
C ASP A 129 -0.96 -12.00 -0.08
N ASP A 130 0.28 -11.60 0.20
CA ASP A 130 0.61 -10.89 1.44
C ASP A 130 -0.07 -9.52 1.51
N HIS A 131 -0.20 -8.79 0.38
CA HIS A 131 -0.91 -7.51 0.35
C HIS A 131 -2.39 -7.67 0.68
N ARG A 132 -3.06 -8.65 0.07
CA ARG A 132 -4.45 -9.00 0.34
C ARG A 132 -4.65 -9.40 1.80
N THR A 133 -3.72 -10.20 2.33
CA THR A 133 -3.75 -10.67 3.71
C THR A 133 -3.57 -9.51 4.70
N VAL A 134 -2.58 -8.65 4.49
CA VAL A 134 -2.32 -7.49 5.34
C VAL A 134 -3.47 -6.48 5.28
N SER A 135 -4.07 -6.27 4.12
CA SER A 135 -5.30 -5.49 3.95
C SER A 135 -6.43 -6.03 4.84
N ALA A 136 -6.63 -7.35 4.83
CA ALA A 136 -7.67 -8.00 5.66
C ALA A 136 -7.36 -7.84 7.16
N TRP A 137 -6.11 -8.03 7.59
CA TRP A 137 -5.69 -7.84 8.99
C TRP A 137 -5.89 -6.38 9.45
N ALA A 138 -5.43 -5.41 8.66
CA ALA A 138 -5.57 -3.99 8.98
C ALA A 138 -7.04 -3.57 9.06
N THR A 139 -7.87 -4.06 8.13
CA THR A 139 -9.32 -3.82 8.12
C THR A 139 -10.01 -4.41 9.36
N ALA A 140 -9.65 -5.62 9.76
CA ALA A 140 -10.22 -6.27 10.94
C ALA A 140 -9.76 -5.57 12.23
N ALA A 141 -8.48 -5.20 12.33
CA ALA A 141 -7.93 -4.45 13.46
C ALA A 141 -8.57 -3.06 13.60
N HIS A 142 -8.75 -2.33 12.48
CA HIS A 142 -9.48 -1.06 12.44
C HIS A 142 -10.88 -1.20 13.02
N ARG A 143 -11.66 -2.19 12.57
CA ARG A 143 -13.04 -2.42 13.08
C ARG A 143 -13.08 -2.72 14.58
N ARG A 144 -12.03 -3.35 15.13
CA ARG A 144 -11.97 -3.73 16.55
C ARG A 144 -11.51 -2.60 17.45
N ALA A 145 -10.57 -1.78 17.00
CA ALA A 145 -9.84 -0.86 17.87
C ALA A 145 -9.92 0.62 17.45
N ALA A 146 -10.37 0.95 16.24
CA ALA A 146 -10.40 2.31 15.73
C ALA A 146 -11.56 2.53 14.75
N ALA A 147 -12.75 2.00 15.04
CA ALA A 147 -13.91 2.05 14.13
C ALA A 147 -14.33 3.50 13.76
N ASP A 148 -13.99 4.48 14.58
CA ASP A 148 -14.26 5.91 14.34
C ASP A 148 -13.16 6.58 13.50
N ALA A 149 -11.99 5.97 13.37
CA ALA A 149 -10.91 6.44 12.51
C ALA A 149 -11.26 6.21 11.04
N ARG A 150 -10.68 7.01 10.15
CA ARG A 150 -10.80 6.74 8.71
C ARG A 150 -9.95 5.55 8.34
N LEU A 151 -10.47 4.69 7.47
CA LEU A 151 -9.68 3.65 6.82
C LEU A 151 -9.60 3.99 5.32
N LEU A 152 -8.39 4.28 4.85
CA LEU A 152 -8.09 4.58 3.46
C LEU A 152 -7.43 3.37 2.80
N TYR A 153 -7.96 2.94 1.68
CA TYR A 153 -7.36 1.95 0.80
C TYR A 153 -6.63 2.63 -0.35
N ALA A 154 -5.35 2.34 -0.49
CA ALA A 154 -4.63 2.71 -1.70
C ALA A 154 -5.33 2.08 -2.91
N THR A 155 -5.41 2.81 -4.02
CA THR A 155 -6.08 2.36 -5.24
C THR A 155 -5.41 2.91 -6.50
N THR A 156 -5.77 2.35 -7.64
CA THR A 156 -5.35 2.81 -8.97
C THR A 156 -6.54 3.45 -9.66
N THR A 157 -6.40 4.72 -10.08
CA THR A 157 -7.45 5.40 -10.85
C THR A 157 -7.49 4.91 -12.30
N ALA A 158 -8.65 5.02 -12.94
CA ALA A 158 -8.78 4.69 -14.37
C ALA A 158 -7.79 5.50 -15.23
N ALA A 159 -7.64 6.79 -14.96
CA ALA A 159 -6.72 7.66 -15.68
C ALA A 159 -5.25 7.24 -15.53
N PHE A 160 -4.84 6.82 -14.32
CA PHE A 160 -3.49 6.30 -14.07
C PHE A 160 -3.27 4.97 -14.80
N ALA A 161 -4.22 4.04 -14.72
CA ALA A 161 -4.16 2.75 -15.39
C ALA A 161 -4.00 2.92 -16.90
N ASP A 162 -4.82 3.78 -17.54
CA ASP A 162 -4.74 4.09 -18.96
C ASP A 162 -3.39 4.70 -19.37
N ARG A 163 -2.93 5.69 -18.59
CA ARG A 163 -1.68 6.40 -18.86
C ARG A 163 -0.47 5.49 -18.85
N TRP A 164 -0.44 4.50 -17.98
CA TRP A 164 0.73 3.67 -17.70
C TRP A 164 0.59 2.22 -18.15
N GLN A 165 -0.46 1.89 -18.91
CA GLN A 165 -0.73 0.52 -19.34
C GLN A 165 0.49 -0.12 -20.03
N ASP A 166 1.14 0.59 -20.98
CA ASP A 166 2.32 0.08 -21.70
C ASP A 166 3.50 -0.24 -20.76
N LEU A 167 3.63 0.52 -19.67
CA LEU A 167 4.64 0.29 -18.66
C LEU A 167 4.29 -0.91 -17.79
N HIS A 168 3.04 -1.02 -17.37
CA HIS A 168 2.55 -2.12 -16.56
C HIS A 168 2.66 -3.45 -17.30
N ASP A 169 2.25 -3.49 -18.56
CA ASP A 169 2.36 -4.68 -19.42
C ASP A 169 3.83 -5.11 -19.61
N ARG A 170 4.74 -4.13 -19.76
CA ARG A 170 6.18 -4.39 -19.94
C ARG A 170 6.85 -4.91 -18.68
N LEU A 171 6.41 -4.46 -17.51
CA LEU A 171 7.05 -4.76 -16.23
C LEU A 171 6.42 -5.94 -15.51
N ASP A 172 5.27 -6.45 -16.01
CA ASP A 172 4.52 -7.57 -15.43
C ASP A 172 4.26 -7.37 -13.92
N ILE A 173 3.75 -6.18 -13.58
CA ILE A 173 3.60 -5.76 -12.17
C ILE A 173 2.43 -6.46 -11.48
N TYR A 174 1.37 -6.76 -12.25
CA TYR A 174 0.12 -7.28 -11.71
C TYR A 174 0.07 -8.80 -11.79
N LEU A 175 -0.19 -9.45 -10.65
CA LEU A 175 -0.25 -10.91 -10.52
C LEU A 175 -1.66 -11.46 -10.77
N ASP A 176 -2.62 -10.57 -11.02
CA ASP A 176 -4.03 -10.91 -11.26
C ASP A 176 -4.47 -10.21 -12.56
N PRO A 177 -5.09 -10.92 -13.53
CA PRO A 177 -5.48 -10.35 -14.81
C PRO A 177 -6.56 -9.27 -14.72
N ASP A 178 -7.30 -9.20 -13.61
CA ASP A 178 -8.32 -8.18 -13.37
C ASP A 178 -7.73 -6.87 -12.82
N LEU A 179 -6.40 -6.80 -12.63
CA LEU A 179 -5.69 -5.62 -12.15
C LEU A 179 -4.93 -4.91 -13.29
N PRO A 180 -4.65 -3.61 -13.15
CA PRO A 180 -4.97 -2.74 -12.00
C PRO A 180 -6.46 -2.41 -11.90
N LEU A 181 -6.92 -2.11 -10.70
CA LEU A 181 -8.26 -1.51 -10.53
C LEU A 181 -8.33 -0.22 -11.35
N ARG A 182 -9.52 0.05 -11.87
CA ARG A 182 -9.82 1.25 -12.65
C ARG A 182 -10.85 2.09 -11.88
N THR A 183 -10.45 2.50 -10.69
CA THR A 183 -11.33 3.26 -9.77
C THR A 183 -11.79 4.55 -10.44
N PRO A 184 -13.11 4.76 -10.57
CA PRO A 184 -13.65 5.98 -11.14
C PRO A 184 -13.43 7.18 -10.20
N ALA A 185 -13.31 8.38 -10.77
CA ALA A 185 -12.94 9.59 -10.02
C ALA A 185 -13.92 9.92 -8.88
N GLU A 186 -15.20 9.58 -9.03
CA GLU A 186 -16.23 9.78 -8.01
C GLU A 186 -16.07 8.91 -6.76
N ASP A 187 -15.35 7.79 -6.87
CA ASP A 187 -15.06 6.87 -5.76
C ASP A 187 -13.72 7.19 -5.08
N VAL A 188 -12.90 8.06 -5.67
CA VAL A 188 -11.64 8.50 -5.08
C VAL A 188 -11.90 9.52 -3.97
N ALA A 189 -11.54 9.17 -2.74
CA ALA A 189 -11.69 10.04 -1.57
C ALA A 189 -10.55 11.06 -1.44
N LEU A 190 -9.34 10.66 -1.85
CA LEU A 190 -8.14 11.50 -1.84
C LEU A 190 -7.26 11.12 -3.03
N GLU A 191 -6.91 12.09 -3.86
CA GLU A 191 -5.89 11.96 -4.89
C GLU A 191 -4.80 13.01 -4.65
N ILE A 192 -3.55 12.60 -4.69
CA ILE A 192 -2.39 13.46 -4.51
C ILE A 192 -1.56 13.39 -5.79
N GLN A 193 -1.50 14.50 -6.51
CA GLN A 193 -0.57 14.67 -7.61
C GLN A 193 0.70 15.30 -7.05
N LEU A 194 1.79 14.53 -7.05
CA LEU A 194 3.08 15.00 -6.55
C LEU A 194 3.82 15.76 -7.65
N ASP A 195 4.29 16.94 -7.30
CA ASP A 195 5.10 17.79 -8.16
C ASP A 195 6.32 18.34 -7.42
N GLY A 196 7.24 18.99 -8.15
CA GLY A 196 8.39 19.69 -7.59
C GLY A 196 9.10 18.91 -6.48
N ALA A 197 9.28 19.54 -5.34
CA ALA A 197 10.02 19.00 -4.19
C ALA A 197 9.36 17.76 -3.57
N LEU A 198 8.03 17.65 -3.63
CA LEU A 198 7.32 16.49 -3.08
C LEU A 198 7.58 15.23 -3.90
N ALA A 199 7.55 15.34 -5.24
CA ALA A 199 7.90 14.23 -6.12
C ALA A 199 9.38 13.84 -5.98
N ASP A 200 10.28 14.80 -5.79
CA ASP A 200 11.70 14.54 -5.55
C ASP A 200 11.92 13.84 -4.20
N ARG A 201 11.17 14.23 -3.17
CA ARG A 201 11.21 13.57 -1.86
C ARG A 201 10.75 12.11 -1.93
N LYS A 202 9.67 11.81 -2.66
CA LYS A 202 9.23 10.42 -2.92
C LYS A 202 10.29 9.64 -3.70
N LEU A 203 10.88 10.26 -4.73
CA LEU A 203 11.96 9.62 -5.49
C LEU A 203 13.16 9.29 -4.60
N VAL A 204 13.57 10.18 -3.70
CA VAL A 204 14.65 9.94 -2.72
C VAL A 204 14.29 8.77 -1.80
N ALA A 205 13.06 8.71 -1.28
CA ALA A 205 12.60 7.62 -0.44
C ALA A 205 12.65 6.27 -1.15
N LEU A 206 12.15 6.19 -2.39
CA LEU A 206 12.19 4.98 -3.20
C LEU A 206 13.63 4.59 -3.57
N ARG A 207 14.49 5.54 -3.90
CA ARG A 207 15.92 5.26 -4.19
C ARG A 207 16.71 4.80 -2.96
N ALA A 208 16.27 5.13 -1.76
CA ALA A 208 16.84 4.58 -0.53
C ALA A 208 16.60 3.06 -0.42
N GLN A 209 15.61 2.54 -1.13
CA GLN A 209 15.31 1.10 -1.21
C GLN A 209 15.91 0.48 -2.49
N ALA A 210 17.20 0.74 -2.71
CA ALA A 210 17.92 0.43 -3.94
C ALA A 210 17.90 -1.04 -4.31
N SER A 211 17.84 -1.95 -3.34
CA SER A 211 17.76 -3.40 -3.59
C SER A 211 16.52 -3.79 -4.42
N GLN A 212 15.47 -2.97 -4.40
CA GLN A 212 14.21 -3.19 -5.10
C GLN A 212 14.00 -2.24 -6.28
N THR A 213 14.48 -1.00 -6.17
CA THR A 213 14.13 0.07 -7.11
C THR A 213 15.20 0.35 -8.16
N ALA A 214 16.48 0.06 -7.88
CA ALA A 214 17.58 0.44 -8.78
C ALA A 214 17.47 -0.21 -10.17
N GLY A 215 17.10 -1.49 -10.24
CA GLY A 215 16.88 -2.19 -11.52
C GLY A 215 15.74 -1.61 -12.33
N LEU A 216 14.65 -1.23 -11.66
CA LEU A 216 13.49 -0.63 -12.30
C LEU A 216 13.81 0.76 -12.85
N VAL A 217 14.47 1.60 -12.04
CA VAL A 217 14.93 2.94 -12.47
C VAL A 217 15.88 2.83 -13.66
N ALA A 218 16.81 1.88 -13.65
CA ALA A 218 17.72 1.64 -14.78
C ALA A 218 16.97 1.19 -16.06
N THR A 219 15.91 0.40 -15.89
CA THR A 219 15.13 -0.15 -17.01
C THR A 219 14.27 0.88 -17.72
N ILE A 220 13.62 1.78 -16.98
CA ILE A 220 12.65 2.73 -17.54
C ILE A 220 13.16 4.17 -17.62
N GLY A 221 14.28 4.46 -16.99
CA GLY A 221 14.87 5.80 -16.86
C GLY A 221 14.24 6.63 -15.75
N GLU A 222 15.08 7.43 -15.07
CA GLU A 222 14.67 8.18 -13.88
C GLU A 222 13.50 9.15 -14.13
N GLN A 223 13.52 9.87 -15.25
CA GLN A 223 12.46 10.82 -15.57
C GLN A 223 11.09 10.13 -15.71
N ARG A 224 11.04 8.97 -16.39
CA ARG A 224 9.82 8.20 -16.58
C ARG A 224 9.39 7.55 -15.25
N TYR A 225 10.34 7.02 -14.48
CA TYR A 225 10.07 6.47 -13.15
C TYR A 225 9.47 7.55 -12.22
N ARG A 226 10.09 8.74 -12.17
CA ARG A 226 9.57 9.87 -11.38
C ARG A 226 8.15 10.28 -11.79
N ALA A 227 7.85 10.28 -13.08
CA ALA A 227 6.51 10.58 -13.57
C ALA A 227 5.49 9.48 -13.22
N TRP A 228 5.92 8.22 -13.24
CA TRP A 228 5.08 7.08 -12.90
C TRP A 228 4.68 7.05 -11.42
N ILE A 229 5.62 7.34 -10.51
CA ILE A 229 5.37 7.36 -9.07
C ILE A 229 4.67 8.64 -8.57
N ALA A 230 4.37 9.60 -9.44
CA ALA A 230 3.94 10.95 -9.05
C ALA A 230 2.45 11.06 -8.66
N THR A 231 1.70 9.97 -8.67
CA THR A 231 0.28 9.97 -8.30
C THR A 231 0.02 8.97 -7.17
N GLU A 232 -0.74 9.38 -6.17
CA GLU A 232 -1.26 8.52 -5.11
C GLU A 232 -2.77 8.72 -5.03
N ALA A 233 -3.53 7.64 -4.94
CA ALA A 233 -4.98 7.70 -4.84
C ALA A 233 -5.50 6.73 -3.78
N PHE A 234 -6.57 7.14 -3.12
CA PHE A 234 -7.15 6.40 -2.01
C PHE A 234 -8.68 6.44 -2.07
N THR A 235 -9.31 5.32 -1.72
CA THR A 235 -10.74 5.23 -1.47
C THR A 235 -11.00 5.13 0.03
N LEU A 236 -12.18 5.51 0.49
CA LEU A 236 -12.61 5.17 1.84
C LEU A 236 -13.07 3.70 1.88
N ALA A 237 -12.65 2.98 2.91
CA ALA A 237 -13.20 1.65 3.15
C ALA A 237 -14.74 1.74 3.34
N PRO A 238 -15.51 0.76 2.82
CA PRO A 238 -16.94 0.73 3.03
C PRO A 238 -17.29 0.71 4.52
N THR A 239 -18.19 1.60 4.94
CA THR A 239 -18.75 1.57 6.30
C THR A 239 -19.58 0.32 6.49
N SER A 240 -19.54 -0.29 7.67
CA SER A 240 -20.14 -1.59 8.01
C SER A 240 -21.66 -1.69 7.81
N GLY A 241 -22.31 -0.73 7.17
CA GLY A 241 -23.73 -0.71 6.82
C GLY A 241 -24.06 -0.89 5.34
N GLY A 242 -23.07 -0.96 4.44
CA GLY A 242 -23.27 -0.93 2.99
C GLY A 242 -22.74 -2.13 2.18
N ALA A 243 -22.23 -3.15 2.81
CA ALA A 243 -21.59 -4.24 2.09
C ALA A 243 -22.36 -5.56 2.24
N LEU A 244 -23.10 -5.95 1.21
CA LEU A 244 -23.33 -7.36 0.76
C LEU A 244 -24.33 -7.47 -0.40
N GLN A 245 -24.58 -6.41 -1.16
CA GLN A 245 -25.58 -6.47 -2.24
C GLN A 245 -25.05 -6.49 -3.67
N THR A 246 -23.76 -6.26 -3.94
CA THR A 246 -23.27 -6.17 -5.34
C THR A 246 -22.43 -7.34 -5.84
N ALA A 247 -22.09 -8.32 -5.02
CA ALA A 247 -21.28 -9.47 -5.44
C ALA A 247 -22.06 -10.76 -5.75
N VAL A 248 -23.37 -10.80 -5.53
CA VAL A 248 -24.19 -12.01 -5.73
C VAL A 248 -25.07 -11.96 -6.98
N GLU A 249 -25.32 -10.78 -7.56
CA GLU A 249 -26.24 -10.66 -8.71
C GLU A 249 -25.61 -10.96 -10.08
N HIS A 250 -24.30 -11.19 -10.19
CA HIS A 250 -23.63 -11.51 -11.47
C HIS A 250 -23.44 -13.03 -11.72
N ARG A 251 -23.96 -13.91 -10.88
CA ARG A 251 -23.89 -15.39 -11.08
C ARG A 251 -25.22 -16.11 -11.31
N ALA A 252 -26.32 -15.38 -11.52
CA ALA A 252 -27.65 -16.01 -11.65
C ALA A 252 -28.31 -15.79 -13.01
N SER A 253 -27.58 -15.60 -14.12
CA SER A 253 -28.18 -15.61 -15.48
C SER A 253 -27.44 -16.58 -16.40
N GLY A 254 -27.34 -17.83 -15.99
CA GLY A 254 -26.99 -18.95 -16.85
C GLY A 254 -28.26 -19.66 -17.31
N THR A 255 -28.74 -19.34 -18.49
CA THR A 255 -29.85 -20.06 -19.15
C THR A 255 -29.39 -21.49 -19.45
N PRO A 256 -30.16 -22.53 -19.14
CA PRO A 256 -29.83 -23.88 -19.55
C PRO A 256 -30.11 -24.07 -21.06
N VAL A 257 -29.07 -24.44 -21.80
CA VAL A 257 -29.23 -24.96 -23.18
C VAL A 257 -29.62 -26.41 -23.09
N THR A 258 -30.82 -26.71 -23.55
CA THR A 258 -31.33 -28.09 -23.72
C THR A 258 -30.92 -28.59 -25.09
N LEU A 259 -30.23 -29.76 -25.13
CA LEU A 259 -29.99 -30.73 -26.24
C LEU A 259 -29.47 -30.19 -27.55
#